data_508a3b6ac6e5e2bb4a56633d7373b6e4
#
_entry.id   508a3b6ac6e5e2bb4a56633d7373b6e4
#
_cell.length_a   1.000
_cell.length_b   1.000
_cell.length_c   1.000
_cell.angle_alpha   90.00
_cell.angle_beta   90.00
_cell.angle_gamma   90.00
#
_symmetry.space_group_name_H-M   'P 1'
#
loop_
_entity.id
_entity.type
_entity.pdbx_description
1 polymer ?
#
loop_
_entity_poly.entity_id
_entity_poly.type
_entity_poly.pdbx_seq_one_letter_code
_entity_poly.pdbx_strand_id
1 'polypeptide(L)'
;MDLIADASFLIGLWRRQPWAVAYASAHAAKSLGLPWVVLGEFWHGAARAAHDPALVRGFLAVGVPILDPEPVIPVYGRICAAIQDAPGYREIGQNDLWIAAVCVALGKPLITRNLRHFSAIPDLRVEVVG
;
A
#
# COMPACT_ATOMS: atom_id res chain seq x y z
N MET A 1 3.09 6.14 12.39
CA MET A 1 3.07 6.23 10.94
C MET A 1 1.94 7.14 10.48
N ASP A 2 2.22 7.95 9.50
CA ASP A 2 1.27 8.98 9.04
C ASP A 2 0.59 8.63 7.72
N LEU A 3 1.28 7.90 6.88
CA LEU A 3 0.85 7.53 5.53
C LEU A 3 1.11 6.05 5.32
N ILE A 4 0.31 5.41 4.46
CA ILE A 4 0.50 4.01 4.11
C ILE A 4 0.74 3.93 2.60
N ALA A 5 1.82 3.25 2.21
CA ALA A 5 2.17 3.07 0.81
C ALA A 5 1.59 1.78 0.26
N ASP A 6 1.12 1.81 -0.99
CA ASP A 6 0.95 0.59 -1.76
C ASP A 6 2.24 0.23 -2.51
N ALA A 7 2.23 -0.91 -3.20
CA ALA A 7 3.42 -1.37 -3.91
C ALA A 7 3.81 -0.44 -5.06
N SER A 8 2.85 0.22 -5.71
CA SER A 8 3.14 1.11 -6.83
C SER A 8 4.02 2.29 -6.43
N PHE A 9 3.77 2.85 -5.24
CA PHE A 9 4.59 3.94 -4.72
C PHE A 9 5.99 3.46 -4.35
N LEU A 10 6.12 2.31 -3.68
CA LEU A 10 7.43 1.74 -3.33
C LEU A 10 8.26 1.42 -4.58
N ILE A 11 7.64 0.84 -5.60
CA ILE A 11 8.32 0.56 -6.86
C ILE A 11 8.78 1.85 -7.53
N GLY A 12 7.94 2.89 -7.50
CA GLY A 12 8.31 4.20 -8.00
C GLY A 12 9.53 4.77 -7.29
N LEU A 13 9.59 4.67 -5.96
CA LEU A 13 10.75 5.10 -5.18
C LEU A 13 12.00 4.26 -5.50
N TRP A 14 11.86 2.95 -5.59
CA TRP A 14 12.96 2.05 -5.94
C TRP A 14 13.57 2.41 -7.29
N ARG A 15 12.72 2.72 -8.26
CA ARG A 15 13.13 3.10 -9.62
C ARG A 15 13.50 4.58 -9.73
N ARG A 16 13.43 5.34 -8.65
CA ARG A 16 13.69 6.79 -8.60
C ARG A 16 12.86 7.57 -9.62
N GLN A 17 11.61 7.20 -9.76
CA GLN A 17 10.67 7.91 -10.61
C GLN A 17 10.46 9.33 -10.05
N PRO A 18 10.50 10.38 -10.90
CA PRO A 18 10.42 11.76 -10.41
C PRO A 18 9.17 12.05 -9.56
N TRP A 19 8.02 11.52 -9.93
CA TRP A 19 6.78 11.72 -9.19
C TRP A 19 6.85 11.13 -7.77
N ALA A 20 7.49 9.96 -7.61
CA ALA A 20 7.63 9.30 -6.31
C ALA A 20 8.64 10.03 -5.43
N VAL A 21 9.77 10.41 -6.01
CA VAL A 21 10.81 11.16 -5.30
C VAL A 21 10.29 12.52 -4.86
N ALA A 22 9.55 13.22 -5.72
CA ALA A 22 8.97 14.52 -5.39
C ALA A 22 7.97 14.42 -4.24
N TYR A 23 7.10 13.41 -4.25
CA TYR A 23 6.16 13.18 -3.15
C TYR A 23 6.90 12.89 -1.84
N ALA A 24 7.86 11.98 -1.86
CA ALA A 24 8.65 11.63 -0.68
C ALA A 24 9.39 12.85 -0.11
N SER A 25 9.96 13.69 -0.95
CA SER A 25 10.66 14.90 -0.53
C SER A 25 9.69 15.90 0.11
N ALA A 26 8.51 16.10 -0.47
CA ALA A 26 7.50 17.01 0.05
C ALA A 26 6.92 16.55 1.39
N HIS A 27 6.97 15.24 1.69
CA HIS A 27 6.43 14.64 2.90
C HIS A 27 7.53 13.99 3.77
N ALA A 28 8.75 14.49 3.69
CA ALA A 28 9.91 13.90 4.38
C ALA A 28 9.77 13.84 5.90
N ALA A 29 8.95 14.72 6.49
CA ALA A 29 8.69 14.71 7.94
C ALA A 29 7.65 13.66 8.36
N LYS A 30 6.95 13.03 7.42
CA LYS A 30 5.92 12.04 7.71
C LYS A 30 6.49 10.62 7.63
N SER A 31 6.07 9.77 8.56
CA SER A 31 6.45 8.35 8.56
C SER A 31 5.56 7.55 7.62
N LEU A 32 6.18 6.61 6.92
CA LEU A 32 5.54 5.77 5.92
C LEU A 32 5.33 4.36 6.46
N GLY A 33 4.07 3.90 6.51
CA GLY A 33 3.74 2.54 6.90
C GLY A 33 3.79 1.59 5.71
N LEU A 34 4.35 0.40 5.94
CA LEU A 34 4.50 -0.65 4.92
C LEU A 34 3.75 -1.91 5.37
N PRO A 35 2.51 -2.12 4.89
CA PRO A 35 1.76 -3.32 5.24
C PRO A 35 2.47 -4.60 4.78
N TRP A 36 2.27 -5.70 5.53
CA TRP A 36 2.87 -7.00 5.19
C TRP A 36 2.56 -7.43 3.75
N VAL A 37 1.35 -7.13 3.26
CA VAL A 37 0.95 -7.45 1.88
C VAL A 37 1.81 -6.69 0.87
N VAL A 38 2.05 -5.42 1.12
CA VAL A 38 2.89 -4.57 0.26
C VAL A 38 4.34 -5.05 0.30
N LEU A 39 4.83 -5.39 1.49
CA LEU A 39 6.17 -5.97 1.65
C LEU A 39 6.30 -7.27 0.85
N GLY A 40 5.30 -8.15 0.92
CA GLY A 40 5.29 -9.39 0.16
C GLY A 40 5.30 -9.15 -1.35
N GLU A 41 4.51 -8.23 -1.84
CA GLU A 41 4.50 -7.86 -3.25
C GLU A 41 5.86 -7.30 -3.71
N PHE A 42 6.46 -6.45 -2.91
CA PHE A 42 7.76 -5.86 -3.23
C PHE A 42 8.85 -6.94 -3.26
N TRP A 43 8.89 -7.82 -2.27
CA TRP A 43 9.85 -8.93 -2.23
C TRP A 43 9.66 -9.90 -3.39
N HIS A 44 8.41 -10.16 -3.79
CA HIS A 44 8.14 -10.99 -4.96
C HIS A 44 8.77 -10.40 -6.23
N GLY A 45 8.56 -9.11 -6.47
CA GLY A 45 9.18 -8.42 -7.60
C GLY A 45 10.70 -8.39 -7.54
N ALA A 46 11.25 -8.16 -6.36
CA ALA A 46 12.70 -8.16 -6.14
C ALA A 46 13.33 -9.54 -6.41
N ALA A 47 12.67 -10.60 -5.96
CA ALA A 47 13.13 -11.98 -6.19
C ALA A 47 13.09 -12.34 -7.69
N ARG A 48 12.02 -11.94 -8.40
CA ARG A 48 11.93 -12.16 -9.84
C ARG A 48 13.04 -11.45 -10.61
N ALA A 49 13.40 -10.25 -10.18
CA ALA A 49 14.46 -9.46 -10.80
C ALA A 49 15.85 -9.83 -10.31
N ALA A 50 15.96 -10.78 -9.37
CA ALA A 50 17.22 -11.21 -8.75
C ALA A 50 17.99 -10.06 -8.10
N HIS A 51 17.27 -9.11 -7.48
CA HIS A 51 17.90 -8.03 -6.71
C HIS A 51 18.59 -8.59 -5.46
N ASP A 52 19.69 -7.96 -5.07
CA ASP A 52 20.41 -8.31 -3.84
C ASP A 52 19.50 -8.08 -2.61
N PRO A 53 19.21 -9.12 -1.81
CA PRO A 53 18.37 -8.98 -0.63
C PRO A 53 18.85 -7.92 0.36
N ALA A 54 20.15 -7.72 0.50
CA ALA A 54 20.69 -6.69 1.39
C ALA A 54 20.32 -5.29 0.93
N LEU A 55 20.35 -5.03 -0.39
CA LEU A 55 19.93 -3.74 -0.95
C LEU A 55 18.43 -3.54 -0.76
N VAL A 56 17.63 -4.58 -0.94
CA VAL A 56 16.17 -4.51 -0.72
C VAL A 56 15.86 -4.18 0.73
N ARG A 57 16.50 -4.84 1.68
CA ARG A 57 16.30 -4.55 3.10
C ARG A 57 16.70 -3.14 3.46
N GLY A 58 17.81 -2.65 2.93
CA GLY A 58 18.25 -1.27 3.13
C GLY A 58 17.25 -0.25 2.61
N PHE A 59 16.67 -0.52 1.44
CA PHE A 59 15.63 0.33 0.86
C PHE A 59 14.35 0.32 1.71
N LEU A 60 13.89 -0.86 2.13
CA LEU A 60 12.65 -0.99 2.90
C LEU A 60 12.76 -0.39 4.31
N ALA A 61 13.97 -0.13 4.79
CA ALA A 61 14.18 0.58 6.05
C ALA A 61 13.67 2.03 6.02
N VAL A 62 13.28 2.56 4.86
CA VAL A 62 12.66 3.86 4.72
C VAL A 62 11.31 3.95 5.45
N GLY A 63 10.63 2.85 5.65
CA GLY A 63 9.29 2.82 6.25
C GLY A 63 9.21 1.97 7.51
N VAL A 64 8.01 1.99 8.09
CA VAL A 64 7.67 1.24 9.30
C VAL A 64 6.83 0.02 8.89
N PRO A 65 7.29 -1.21 9.13
CA PRO A 65 6.50 -2.39 8.77
C PRO A 65 5.24 -2.48 9.63
N ILE A 66 4.13 -2.83 8.99
CA ILE A 66 2.86 -3.10 9.64
C ILE A 66 2.62 -4.61 9.51
N LEU A 67 2.82 -5.33 10.59
CA LEU A 67 2.87 -6.80 10.57
C LEU A 67 1.73 -7.47 11.33
N ASP A 68 0.96 -6.73 12.13
CA ASP A 68 -0.13 -7.31 12.92
C ASP A 68 -1.43 -7.34 12.13
N PRO A 69 -1.92 -8.51 11.73
CA PRO A 69 -3.16 -8.63 10.98
C PRO A 69 -4.41 -8.57 11.87
N GLU A 70 -4.31 -8.75 13.17
CA GLU A 70 -5.49 -8.95 14.04
C GLU A 70 -6.51 -7.82 13.93
N PRO A 71 -6.15 -6.53 14.05
CA PRO A 71 -7.14 -5.47 13.94
C PRO A 71 -7.68 -5.29 12.53
N VAL A 72 -6.98 -5.83 11.54
CA VAL A 72 -7.30 -5.67 10.12
C VAL A 72 -8.32 -6.70 9.64
N ILE A 73 -8.30 -7.91 10.18
CA ILE A 73 -9.12 -9.03 9.70
C ILE A 73 -10.63 -8.71 9.72
N PRO A 74 -11.21 -8.19 10.82
CA PRO A 74 -12.64 -7.85 10.82
C PRO A 74 -12.97 -6.72 9.84
N VAL A 75 -12.08 -5.76 9.67
CA VAL A 75 -12.26 -4.65 8.74
C VAL A 75 -12.28 -5.16 7.30
N TYR A 76 -11.37 -6.07 6.95
CA TYR A 76 -11.37 -6.74 5.65
C TYR A 76 -12.72 -7.39 5.37
N GLY A 77 -13.25 -8.15 6.32
CA GLY A 77 -14.56 -8.80 6.18
C GLY A 77 -15.69 -7.81 5.93
N ARG A 78 -15.72 -6.71 6.68
CA ARG A 78 -16.73 -5.66 6.49
C ARG A 78 -16.63 -4.98 5.11
N ILE A 79 -15.41 -4.67 4.67
CA ILE A 79 -15.20 -4.06 3.35
C ILE A 79 -15.70 -4.98 2.25
N CYS A 80 -15.29 -6.25 2.27
CA CYS A 80 -15.72 -7.20 1.25
C CYS A 80 -17.23 -7.37 1.23
N ALA A 81 -17.87 -7.48 2.40
CA ALA A 81 -19.32 -7.59 2.50
C ALA A 81 -20.04 -6.35 1.94
N ALA A 82 -19.48 -5.16 2.16
CA ALA A 82 -20.09 -3.92 1.71
C ALA A 82 -20.02 -3.73 0.19
N ILE A 83 -18.99 -4.25 -0.48
CA ILE A 83 -18.75 -3.98 -1.91
C ILE A 83 -18.91 -5.21 -2.82
N GLN A 84 -19.20 -6.38 -2.27
CA GLN A 84 -19.23 -7.63 -3.04
C GLN A 84 -20.23 -7.63 -4.21
N ASP A 85 -21.28 -6.83 -4.11
CA ASP A 85 -22.30 -6.69 -5.15
C ASP A 85 -22.09 -5.46 -6.04
N ALA A 86 -21.04 -4.68 -5.78
CA ALA A 86 -20.73 -3.50 -6.58
C ALA A 86 -20.13 -3.88 -7.94
N PRO A 87 -20.43 -3.11 -9.01
CA PRO A 87 -19.73 -3.29 -10.27
C PRO A 87 -18.22 -3.16 -10.08
N GLY A 88 -17.47 -4.06 -10.69
CA GLY A 88 -16.00 -4.02 -10.64
C GLY A 88 -15.38 -4.67 -9.41
N TYR A 89 -16.18 -5.21 -8.46
CA TYR A 89 -15.64 -5.87 -7.28
C TYR A 89 -14.64 -6.98 -7.65
N ARG A 90 -14.98 -7.81 -8.63
CA ARG A 90 -14.14 -8.95 -9.05
C ARG A 90 -12.80 -8.52 -9.69
N GLU A 91 -12.72 -7.27 -10.13
CA GLU A 91 -11.51 -6.70 -10.74
C GLU A 91 -10.56 -6.14 -9.70
N ILE A 92 -11.03 -5.95 -8.46
CA ILE A 92 -10.17 -5.51 -7.37
C ILE A 92 -9.37 -6.73 -6.90
N GLY A 93 -8.05 -6.65 -6.97
CA GLY A 93 -7.20 -7.72 -6.49
C GLY A 93 -7.32 -7.93 -4.98
N GLN A 94 -7.20 -9.18 -4.53
CA GLN A 94 -7.29 -9.50 -3.11
C GLN A 94 -6.24 -8.74 -2.29
N ASN A 95 -5.03 -8.56 -2.82
CA ASN A 95 -4.00 -7.79 -2.13
C ASN A 95 -4.44 -6.33 -1.92
N ASP A 96 -5.07 -5.72 -2.91
CA ASP A 96 -5.57 -4.34 -2.78
C ASP A 96 -6.65 -4.23 -1.71
N LEU A 97 -7.51 -5.26 -1.59
CA LEU A 97 -8.51 -5.30 -0.52
C LEU A 97 -7.88 -5.38 0.87
N TRP A 98 -6.83 -6.17 1.03
CA TRP A 98 -6.09 -6.24 2.29
C TRP A 98 -5.37 -4.92 2.60
N ILE A 99 -4.76 -4.29 1.61
CA ILE A 99 -4.09 -2.99 1.78
C ILE A 99 -5.11 -1.93 2.23
N ALA A 100 -6.27 -1.89 1.58
CA ALA A 100 -7.35 -0.98 1.95
C ALA A 100 -7.81 -1.23 3.39
N ALA A 101 -7.97 -2.50 3.77
CA ALA A 101 -8.36 -2.87 5.14
C ALA A 101 -7.35 -2.39 6.19
N VAL A 102 -6.05 -2.48 5.89
CA VAL A 102 -5.02 -1.93 6.77
C VAL A 102 -5.22 -0.43 6.98
N CYS A 103 -5.41 0.31 5.90
CA CYS A 103 -5.58 1.77 5.95
C CYS A 103 -6.83 2.16 6.74
N VAL A 104 -7.94 1.49 6.50
CA VAL A 104 -9.20 1.76 7.22
C VAL A 104 -9.07 1.40 8.70
N ALA A 105 -8.50 0.23 9.01
CA ALA A 105 -8.32 -0.21 10.39
C ALA A 105 -7.44 0.75 11.20
N LEU A 106 -6.42 1.30 10.59
CA LEU A 106 -5.49 2.22 11.27
C LEU A 106 -5.90 3.68 11.13
N GLY A 107 -6.91 3.98 10.34
CA GLY A 107 -7.37 5.36 10.12
C GLY A 107 -6.33 6.23 9.42
N LYS A 108 -5.56 5.66 8.49
CA LYS A 108 -4.48 6.36 7.79
C LYS A 108 -4.71 6.38 6.27
N PRO A 109 -4.29 7.45 5.58
CA PRO A 109 -4.46 7.54 4.14
C PRO A 109 -3.51 6.61 3.39
N LEU A 110 -3.99 6.13 2.24
CA LEU A 110 -3.22 5.32 1.31
C LEU A 110 -2.62 6.20 0.22
N ILE A 111 -1.33 6.02 -0.05
CA ILE A 111 -0.65 6.63 -1.19
C ILE A 111 -0.63 5.62 -2.33
N THR A 112 -1.22 5.97 -3.46
CA THR A 112 -1.29 5.08 -4.62
C THR A 112 -1.31 5.85 -5.93
N ARG A 113 -0.92 5.19 -7.02
CA ARG A 113 -1.18 5.66 -8.38
C ARG A 113 -2.51 5.17 -8.93
N ASN A 114 -3.14 4.18 -8.28
CA ASN A 114 -4.29 3.45 -8.79
C ASN A 114 -5.58 3.77 -8.04
N LEU A 115 -6.04 5.02 -8.13
CA LEU A 115 -7.32 5.41 -7.52
C LEU A 115 -8.45 4.45 -7.90
N ARG A 116 -8.45 3.99 -9.14
CA ARG A 116 -9.47 3.12 -9.72
C ARG A 116 -9.71 1.84 -8.92
N HIS A 117 -8.63 1.25 -8.36
CA HIS A 117 -8.73 0.04 -7.54
C HIS A 117 -9.32 0.29 -6.16
N PHE A 118 -9.33 1.53 -5.70
CA PHE A 118 -9.67 1.86 -4.31
C PHE A 118 -10.88 2.77 -4.15
N SER A 119 -11.40 3.34 -5.24
CA SER A 119 -12.44 4.36 -5.19
C SER A 119 -13.79 3.88 -4.63
N ALA A 120 -14.09 2.58 -4.75
CA ALA A 120 -15.34 2.00 -4.26
C ALA A 120 -15.30 1.60 -2.78
N ILE A 121 -14.15 1.70 -2.12
CA ILE A 121 -13.97 1.20 -0.75
C ILE A 121 -14.42 2.24 0.26
N PRO A 122 -15.42 1.91 1.12
CA PRO A 122 -15.92 2.88 2.10
C PRO A 122 -14.86 3.21 3.15
N ASP A 123 -14.89 4.46 3.61
CA ASP A 123 -14.04 5.00 4.68
C ASP A 123 -12.55 5.06 4.35
N LEU A 124 -12.15 4.71 3.14
CA LEU A 124 -10.76 4.77 2.71
C LEU A 124 -10.43 6.18 2.20
N ARG A 125 -9.38 6.78 2.77
CA ARG A 125 -8.80 8.02 2.26
C ARG A 125 -7.63 7.67 1.35
N VAL A 126 -7.61 8.25 0.16
CA VAL A 126 -6.59 7.96 -0.86
C VAL A 126 -5.91 9.27 -1.27
N GLU A 127 -4.58 9.25 -1.28
CA GLU A 127 -3.77 10.30 -1.91
C GLU A 127 -3.20 9.73 -3.20
N VAL A 128 -3.67 10.27 -4.33
CA VAL A 128 -3.20 9.86 -5.65
C VAL A 128 -1.92 10.61 -5.99
N VAL A 129 -0.88 9.88 -6.40
CA VAL A 129 0.41 10.43 -6.81
C VAL A 129 0.79 9.95 -8.20
N GLY A 130 1.51 10.77 -8.90
CA GLY A 130 1.95 10.49 -10.27
C GLY A 130 1.00 11.06 -11.27
#